data_9d8f8da25ed16ff3e3584e61cc32e3a6
#
_entry.id   9d8f8da25ed16ff3e3584e61cc32e3a6
#
_cell.length_a   1.000
_cell.length_b   1.000
_cell.length_c   1.000
_cell.angle_alpha   90.00
_cell.angle_beta   90.00
_cell.angle_gamma   90.00
#
_symmetry.space_group_name_H-M   'P 1'
#
loop_
_entity.id
_entity.type
_entity.pdbx_description
1 polymer ?
#
loop_
_entity_poly.entity_id
_entity_poly.type
_entity_poly.pdbx_seq_one_letter_code
_entity_poly.pdbx_strand_id
1 'polypeptide(L)'
;MNIEIVYAGELDAEQLDQRNREIRNALHNGVWEVTFTKVNGEVRTMPATLDSGLLPPQPLKEFHETRVYKPETLSVWCVDKMEWRSFRVANVTKMVKTQ
;
A
#
# COMPACT_ATOMS: atom_id res chain seq x y z
N MET A 1 10.91 18.39 -0.84
CA MET A 1 11.72 17.35 -1.46
C MET A 1 10.96 16.04 -1.47
N ASN A 2 10.79 15.46 -2.64
CA ASN A 2 10.04 14.20 -2.76
C ASN A 2 10.96 13.03 -2.45
N ILE A 3 10.42 12.08 -1.72
CA ILE A 3 11.13 10.84 -1.43
C ILE A 3 10.61 9.79 -2.40
N GLU A 4 11.53 9.17 -3.12
CA GLU A 4 11.19 8.14 -4.07
C GLU A 4 11.87 6.83 -3.69
N ILE A 5 11.09 5.74 -3.66
CA ILE A 5 11.61 4.42 -3.38
C ILE A 5 11.30 3.54 -4.58
N VAL A 6 12.32 2.90 -5.14
CA VAL A 6 12.17 2.01 -6.29
C VAL A 6 12.39 0.58 -5.85
N TYR A 7 11.50 -0.29 -6.27
CA TYR A 7 11.59 -1.71 -5.93
C TYR A 7 11.86 -2.52 -7.19
N ALA A 8 12.72 -3.51 -7.09
CA ALA A 8 13.05 -4.35 -8.21
C ALA A 8 13.39 -5.76 -7.74
N GLY A 9 13.30 -6.70 -8.66
CA GLY A 9 13.68 -8.09 -8.40
C GLY A 9 12.56 -8.94 -7.83
N GLU A 10 12.79 -10.23 -7.86
CA GLU A 10 11.85 -11.19 -7.31
C GLU A 10 12.04 -11.30 -5.80
N LEU A 11 10.96 -11.61 -5.11
CA LEU A 11 10.96 -11.69 -3.67
C LEU A 11 10.68 -13.12 -3.23
N ASP A 12 11.50 -13.60 -2.28
CA ASP A 12 11.13 -14.83 -1.58
C ASP A 12 10.14 -14.48 -0.47
N ALA A 13 9.66 -15.48 0.26
CA ALA A 13 8.62 -15.28 1.26
C ALA A 13 9.05 -14.31 2.36
N GLU A 14 10.31 -14.38 2.78
CA GLU A 14 10.81 -13.51 3.82
C GLU A 14 10.96 -12.08 3.34
N GLN A 15 11.48 -11.90 2.14
CA GLN A 15 11.62 -10.57 1.55
C GLN A 15 10.25 -9.94 1.26
N LEU A 16 9.29 -10.74 0.90
CA LEU A 16 7.93 -10.27 0.65
C LEU A 16 7.31 -9.71 1.93
N ASP A 17 7.46 -10.43 3.03
CA ASP A 17 6.98 -9.98 4.33
C ASP A 17 7.66 -8.67 4.73
N GLN A 18 8.96 -8.59 4.55
CA GLN A 18 9.72 -7.39 4.87
C GLN A 18 9.25 -6.20 4.03
N ARG A 19 9.06 -6.40 2.73
CA ARG A 19 8.59 -5.33 1.86
C ARG A 19 7.18 -4.87 2.24
N ASN A 20 6.31 -5.80 2.62
CA ASN A 20 4.97 -5.45 3.07
C ASN A 20 5.05 -4.50 4.26
N ARG A 21 5.91 -4.81 5.22
CA ARG A 21 6.09 -3.96 6.40
C ARG A 21 6.67 -2.60 6.05
N GLU A 22 7.65 -2.57 5.17
CA GLU A 22 8.27 -1.33 4.75
C GLU A 22 7.28 -0.39 4.06
N ILE A 23 6.49 -0.94 3.14
CA ILE A 23 5.48 -0.15 2.43
C ILE A 23 4.41 0.34 3.41
N ARG A 24 3.97 -0.54 4.30
CA ARG A 24 2.97 -0.18 5.29
C ARG A 24 3.46 0.95 6.19
N ASN A 25 4.69 0.84 6.66
CA ASN A 25 5.26 1.85 7.52
C ASN A 25 5.39 3.19 6.80
N ALA A 26 5.82 3.17 5.54
CA ALA A 26 5.91 4.39 4.76
C ALA A 26 4.55 5.05 4.61
N LEU A 27 3.51 4.27 4.34
CA LEU A 27 2.17 4.80 4.12
C LEU A 27 1.53 5.37 5.39
N HIS A 28 2.04 5.02 6.56
CA HIS A 28 1.58 5.64 7.80
C HIS A 28 2.07 7.07 7.95
N ASN A 29 2.96 7.52 7.11
CA ASN A 29 3.54 8.86 7.16
C ASN A 29 3.17 9.67 5.93
N GLY A 30 1.89 10.01 5.81
CA GLY A 30 1.40 10.88 4.74
C GLY A 30 0.88 10.13 3.54
N VAL A 31 0.84 10.83 2.41
CA VAL A 31 0.32 10.27 1.16
C VAL A 31 1.47 9.95 0.23
N TRP A 32 1.42 8.76 -0.34
CA TRP A 32 2.42 8.32 -1.30
C TRP A 32 1.75 7.90 -2.59
N GLU A 33 2.36 8.24 -3.71
CA GLU A 33 1.94 7.71 -4.99
C GLU A 33 2.59 6.35 -5.18
N VAL A 34 1.77 5.32 -5.24
CA VAL A 34 2.22 3.94 -5.38
C VAL A 34 2.02 3.51 -6.82
N THR A 35 3.10 3.07 -7.46
CA THR A 35 3.06 2.56 -8.82
C THR A 35 3.22 1.05 -8.78
N PHE A 36 2.30 0.34 -9.37
CA PHE A 36 2.32 -1.12 -9.38
C PHE A 36 1.80 -1.65 -10.71
N THR A 37 2.16 -2.89 -11.00
CA THR A 37 1.69 -3.58 -12.21
C THR A 37 0.52 -4.47 -11.84
N LYS A 38 -0.60 -4.27 -12.50
CA LYS A 38 -1.79 -5.10 -12.28
C LYS A 38 -1.58 -6.49 -12.85
N VAL A 39 -2.43 -7.42 -12.45
CA VAL A 39 -2.34 -8.80 -12.90
C VAL A 39 -2.42 -8.90 -14.42
N ASN A 40 -3.18 -8.00 -15.06
CA ASN A 40 -3.32 -7.99 -16.51
C ASN A 40 -2.15 -7.30 -17.23
N GLY A 41 -1.13 -6.86 -16.50
CA GLY A 41 0.03 -6.22 -17.08
C GLY A 41 -0.02 -4.70 -17.16
N GLU A 42 -1.14 -4.10 -16.83
CA GLU A 42 -1.26 -2.64 -16.81
C GLU A 42 -0.52 -2.04 -15.63
N VAL A 43 0.18 -0.94 -15.88
CA VAL A 43 0.84 -0.19 -14.82
C VAL A 43 -0.13 0.88 -14.32
N ARG A 44 -0.27 0.96 -13.00
CA ARG A 44 -1.16 1.92 -12.38
C ARG A 44 -0.44 2.68 -11.27
N THR A 45 -0.73 3.97 -11.17
CA THR A 45 -0.23 4.80 -10.09
C THR A 45 -1.42 5.41 -9.35
N MET A 46 -1.42 5.29 -8.02
CA MET A 46 -2.51 5.88 -7.24
C MET A 46 -1.97 6.48 -5.95
N PRO A 47 -2.59 7.60 -5.49
CA PRO A 47 -2.23 8.18 -4.18
C PRO A 47 -2.84 7.33 -3.08
N ALA A 48 -2.01 6.84 -2.18
CA ALA A 48 -2.42 5.93 -1.12
C ALA A 48 -1.89 6.36 0.23
N THR A 49 -2.62 6.04 1.27
CA THR A 49 -2.19 6.34 2.63
C THR A 49 -2.72 5.32 3.62
N LEU A 50 -2.02 5.20 4.72
CA LEU A 50 -2.48 4.51 5.93
C LEU A 50 -2.28 5.41 7.15
N ASP A 51 -2.03 6.69 6.91
CA ASP A 51 -1.86 7.67 7.99
C ASP A 51 -3.21 7.89 8.68
N SER A 52 -3.28 7.58 9.96
CA SER A 52 -4.53 7.63 10.71
C SER A 52 -5.19 9.01 10.70
N GLY A 53 -4.39 10.06 10.56
CA GLY A 53 -4.94 11.42 10.45
C GLY A 53 -5.60 11.71 9.14
N LEU A 54 -5.38 10.88 8.13
CA LEU A 54 -5.92 11.06 6.78
C LEU A 54 -6.97 10.03 6.41
N LEU A 55 -7.17 9.03 7.24
CA LEU A 55 -8.16 7.99 6.97
C LEU A 55 -9.55 8.49 7.33
N PRO A 56 -10.58 7.97 6.65
CA PRO A 56 -11.95 8.34 7.01
C PRO A 56 -12.31 7.79 8.37
N PRO A 57 -13.33 8.37 9.02
CA PRO A 57 -13.79 7.82 10.30
C PRO A 57 -14.19 6.37 10.09
N GLN A 58 -13.68 5.51 10.93
CA GLN A 58 -14.04 4.10 10.88
C GLN A 58 -15.40 3.93 11.50
N PRO A 59 -16.29 3.14 10.89
CA PRO A 59 -17.53 2.82 11.55
C PRO A 59 -17.23 2.07 12.83
N LEU A 60 -17.99 2.36 13.85
CA LEU A 60 -17.84 1.69 15.13
C LEU A 60 -18.24 0.24 15.07
N LYS A 61 -18.38 -0.28 13.88
CA LYS A 61 -18.67 -1.65 13.69
C LYS A 61 -17.50 -2.45 14.11
N GLU A 62 -17.71 -3.27 15.05
CA GLU A 62 -16.68 -4.16 15.44
C GLU A 62 -16.55 -5.22 14.41
N PHE A 63 -15.43 -5.22 13.75
CA PHE A 63 -15.09 -6.32 12.88
C PHE A 63 -14.44 -7.34 13.76
N HIS A 64 -15.20 -8.34 14.04
CA HIS A 64 -14.64 -9.48 14.74
C HIS A 64 -13.93 -10.41 13.80
N GLU A 65 -13.74 -9.97 12.59
CA GLU A 65 -13.03 -10.80 11.64
C GLU A 65 -11.57 -10.83 11.98
N THR A 66 -11.11 -11.99 12.33
CA THR A 66 -9.70 -12.23 12.45
C THR A 66 -9.13 -12.19 11.04
N ARG A 67 -8.55 -11.09 10.69
CA ARG A 67 -7.90 -11.00 9.39
C ARG A 67 -6.62 -11.80 9.44
N VAL A 68 -6.56 -12.80 8.59
CA VAL A 68 -5.33 -13.53 8.41
C VAL A 68 -4.37 -12.60 7.68
N TYR A 69 -3.20 -12.38 8.27
CA TYR A 69 -2.18 -11.55 7.65
C TYR A 69 -1.67 -12.23 6.39
N LYS A 70 -1.69 -11.49 5.27
CA LYS A 70 -1.18 -11.98 4.00
C LYS A 70 -0.09 -11.04 3.54
N PRO A 71 1.17 -11.47 3.60
CA PRO A 71 2.27 -10.58 3.21
C PRO A 71 2.27 -10.23 1.73
N GLU A 72 1.62 -11.02 0.89
CA GLU A 72 1.60 -10.78 -0.55
C GLU A 72 0.68 -9.64 -0.97
N THR A 73 -0.25 -9.22 -0.10
CA THR A 73 -1.17 -8.14 -0.45
C THR A 73 -1.21 -7.09 0.66
N LEU A 74 -1.61 -5.89 0.27
CA LEU A 74 -1.75 -4.78 1.21
C LEU A 74 -2.97 -3.96 0.82
N SER A 75 -3.83 -3.69 1.80
CA SER A 75 -5.00 -2.83 1.59
C SER A 75 -4.67 -1.42 2.06
N VAL A 76 -4.99 -0.45 1.23
CA VAL A 76 -4.66 0.95 1.51
C VAL A 76 -5.84 1.84 1.14
N TRP A 77 -5.85 3.04 1.69
CA TRP A 77 -6.86 4.04 1.34
C TRP A 77 -6.41 4.80 0.10
N CYS A 78 -7.19 4.71 -0.97
CA CYS A 78 -6.92 5.43 -2.20
C CYS A 78 -7.54 6.82 -2.10
N VAL A 79 -6.69 7.83 -2.00
CA VAL A 79 -7.13 9.18 -1.64
C VAL A 79 -8.01 9.83 -2.72
N ASP A 80 -7.67 9.64 -3.98
CA ASP A 80 -8.42 10.29 -5.06
C ASP A 80 -9.75 9.61 -5.36
N LYS A 81 -9.85 8.31 -5.09
CA LYS A 81 -11.10 7.56 -5.30
C LYS A 81 -11.94 7.49 -4.04
N MET A 82 -11.36 7.85 -2.91
CA MET A 82 -12.02 7.78 -1.61
C MET A 82 -12.58 6.41 -1.32
N GLU A 83 -11.75 5.39 -1.55
CA GLU A 83 -12.15 4.01 -1.28
C GLU A 83 -10.94 3.16 -0.96
N TRP A 84 -11.19 2.02 -0.31
CA TRP A 84 -10.12 1.08 -0.01
C TRP A 84 -9.76 0.29 -1.26
N ARG A 85 -8.47 0.15 -1.48
CA ARG A 85 -7.94 -0.62 -2.60
C ARG A 85 -6.85 -1.53 -2.08
N SER A 86 -6.62 -2.63 -2.79
CA SER A 86 -5.52 -3.51 -2.43
C SER A 86 -4.65 -3.77 -3.66
N PHE A 87 -3.40 -4.10 -3.40
CA PHE A 87 -2.47 -4.46 -4.48
C PHE A 87 -1.53 -5.54 -3.97
N ARG A 88 -0.85 -6.17 -4.92
CA ARG A 88 0.15 -7.17 -4.59
C ARG A 88 1.48 -6.46 -4.31
N VAL A 89 2.05 -6.74 -3.15
CA VAL A 89 3.29 -6.10 -2.72
C VAL A 89 4.42 -6.36 -3.72
N ALA A 90 4.49 -7.58 -4.27
CA ALA A 90 5.53 -7.93 -5.23
C ALA A 90 5.41 -7.15 -6.54
N ASN A 91 4.23 -6.60 -6.82
CA ASN A 91 3.99 -5.87 -8.06
C ASN A 91 4.27 -4.38 -7.95
N VAL A 92 4.57 -3.90 -6.76
CA VAL A 92 4.91 -2.48 -6.56
C VAL A 92 6.29 -2.22 -7.12
N THR A 93 6.39 -1.23 -8.00
CA THR A 93 7.66 -0.89 -8.62
C THR A 93 8.25 0.41 -8.09
N LYS A 94 7.41 1.30 -7.58
CA LYS A 94 7.89 2.60 -7.13
C LYS A 94 6.90 3.23 -6.15
N MET A 95 7.41 4.00 -5.20
CA MET A 95 6.60 4.83 -4.32
C MET A 95 7.24 6.21 -4.22
N VAL A 96 6.42 7.25 -4.36
CA VAL A 96 6.89 8.64 -4.25
C VAL A 96 6.05 9.35 -3.20
N LYS A 97 6.70 9.93 -2.21
CA LYS A 97 6.00 10.66 -1.16
C LYS A 97 5.59 12.01 -1.70
N THR A 98 4.29 12.32 -1.62
CA THR A 98 3.73 13.56 -2.13
C THR A 98 3.29 14.52 -1.03
N GLN A 99 3.07 14.01 0.17
CA GLN A 99 2.68 14.86 1.30
C GLN A 99 3.21 14.31 2.61
#